data_945ad982024ec48071b6c70b16100be3
#
_entry.id   945ad982024ec48071b6c70b16100be3
#
_cell.length_a   1.000
_cell.length_b   1.000
_cell.length_c   1.000
_cell.angle_alpha   90.00
_cell.angle_beta   90.00
_cell.angle_gamma   90.00
#
_symmetry.space_group_name_H-M   'P 1'
#
loop_
_entity.id
_entity.type
_entity.pdbx_description
1 polymer ?
#
loop_
_entity_poly.entity_id
_entity_poly.type
_entity_poly.pdbx_seq_one_letter_code
_entity_poly.pdbx_strand_id
1 'polypeptide(L)'
;MFNRNGLNVFLDISTYCNAACPQCHRTNPNGLEKADWLPLVQWNLQTFKNAYRLHLKSKTNYTSFDFCGTWGDPVMNKDLLKMVEYIIENSKANIIFDTNGSIRDEDWWWQLGILAGKRLTVFFAVDGINQEMHSLYRRNTNLNKVLNNMKALSNTLAKVKARIIVFKHNESYLNEIKHLAINNGAIEVIATPSDRWSQGPVFNFVDENNNDQTLEKSKILYEHKV
;
A
#
# COMPACT_ATOMS: atom_id res chain seq x y z
N MET A 1 23.99 10.48 -5.37
CA MET A 1 23.79 11.53 -6.40
C MET A 1 22.36 11.41 -6.89
N PHE A 2 21.45 12.28 -6.46
CA PHE A 2 20.09 12.31 -6.97
C PHE A 2 20.14 12.81 -8.41
N ASN A 3 19.62 11.99 -9.33
CA ASN A 3 19.55 12.39 -10.74
C ASN A 3 18.53 13.54 -10.85
N ARG A 4 18.99 14.77 -11.01
CA ARG A 4 18.20 16.00 -10.97
C ARG A 4 17.23 16.17 -12.17
N ASN A 5 17.14 15.18 -13.05
CA ASN A 5 16.35 15.24 -14.28
C ASN A 5 15.23 14.17 -14.38
N GLY A 6 14.89 13.48 -13.29
CA GLY A 6 13.85 12.47 -13.31
C GLY A 6 12.53 12.98 -12.70
N LEU A 7 11.40 12.64 -13.30
CA LEU A 7 10.07 12.92 -12.81
C LEU A 7 9.47 11.68 -12.14
N ASN A 8 9.04 11.79 -10.89
CA ASN A 8 8.21 10.78 -10.24
C ASN A 8 6.73 11.15 -10.43
N VAL A 9 5.95 10.20 -10.89
CA VAL A 9 4.53 10.38 -11.16
C VAL A 9 3.72 9.62 -10.12
N PHE A 10 2.97 10.34 -9.30
CA PHE A 10 2.07 9.76 -8.30
C PHE A 10 0.68 9.58 -8.91
N LEU A 11 0.11 8.39 -8.78
CA LEU A 11 -1.14 8.00 -9.42
C LEU A 11 -2.11 7.36 -8.44
N ASP A 12 -3.28 7.93 -8.31
CA ASP A 12 -4.45 7.32 -7.67
C ASP A 12 -5.41 6.82 -8.75
N ILE A 13 -5.29 5.57 -9.14
CA ILE A 13 -6.04 4.96 -10.25
C ILE A 13 -7.34 4.27 -9.81
N SER A 14 -7.57 4.21 -8.50
CA SER A 14 -8.73 3.56 -7.91
C SER A 14 -9.06 4.20 -6.57
N THR A 15 -10.35 4.46 -6.33
CA THR A 15 -10.86 4.77 -5.00
C THR A 15 -11.49 3.56 -4.29
N TYR A 16 -11.45 2.38 -4.91
CA TYR A 16 -11.85 1.13 -4.28
C TYR A 16 -10.73 0.60 -3.37
N CYS A 17 -11.11 0.08 -2.22
CA CYS A 17 -10.24 -0.64 -1.29
C CYS A 17 -11.10 -1.66 -0.53
N ASN A 18 -10.57 -2.83 -0.23
CA ASN A 18 -11.22 -3.81 0.63
C ASN A 18 -11.02 -3.49 2.12
N ALA A 19 -9.92 -2.80 2.46
CA ALA A 19 -9.62 -2.45 3.85
C ALA A 19 -10.48 -1.28 4.35
N ALA A 20 -10.77 -1.29 5.65
CA ALA A 20 -11.53 -0.27 6.38
C ALA A 20 -10.68 0.30 7.54
N CYS A 21 -9.45 0.74 7.26
CA CYS A 21 -8.53 1.24 8.28
C CYS A 21 -9.11 2.46 9.00
N PRO A 22 -9.15 2.49 10.36
CA PRO A 22 -9.89 3.50 11.12
C PRO A 22 -9.47 4.95 10.83
N GLN A 23 -8.16 5.22 10.78
CA GLN A 23 -7.64 6.56 10.49
C GLN A 23 -7.51 6.87 8.99
N CYS A 24 -7.99 5.99 8.11
CA CYS A 24 -7.98 6.29 6.68
C CYS A 24 -9.08 7.31 6.38
N HIS A 25 -8.73 8.42 5.73
CA HIS A 25 -9.70 9.45 5.33
C HIS A 25 -10.81 8.93 4.40
N ARG A 26 -10.60 7.78 3.84
CA ARG A 26 -11.53 7.05 3.00
C ARG A 26 -12.61 6.31 3.81
N THR A 27 -12.37 6.02 5.09
CA THR A 27 -13.23 5.18 5.93
C THR A 27 -14.08 6.07 6.85
N ASN A 28 -15.36 5.75 6.98
CA ASN A 28 -16.20 6.35 8.00
C ASN A 28 -15.70 5.90 9.39
N PRO A 29 -15.36 6.81 10.31
CA PRO A 29 -14.88 6.43 11.64
C PRO A 29 -15.93 5.69 12.48
N ASN A 30 -17.21 5.93 12.20
CA ASN A 30 -18.34 5.30 12.90
C ASN A 30 -18.83 4.01 12.24
N GLY A 31 -18.02 3.41 11.35
CA GLY A 31 -18.38 2.19 10.63
C GLY A 31 -17.21 1.61 9.84
N LEU A 32 -17.53 0.70 8.93
CA LEU A 32 -16.56 0.04 8.05
C LEU A 32 -16.65 0.53 6.61
N GLU A 33 -17.72 1.22 6.28
CA GLU A 33 -17.98 1.74 4.95
C GLU A 33 -17.06 2.89 4.57
N LYS A 34 -17.00 3.17 3.30
CA LYS A 34 -16.31 4.36 2.81
C LYS A 34 -17.01 5.64 3.26
N ALA A 35 -16.27 6.71 3.39
CA ALA A 35 -16.81 8.05 3.62
C ALA A 35 -17.76 8.46 2.48
N ASP A 36 -18.89 9.08 2.82
CA ASP A 36 -19.97 9.41 1.86
C ASP A 36 -19.54 10.35 0.75
N TRP A 37 -18.63 11.28 1.06
CA TRP A 37 -18.10 12.25 0.10
C TRP A 37 -17.21 11.63 -0.98
N LEU A 38 -16.69 10.39 -0.78
CA LEU A 38 -15.74 9.77 -1.71
C LEU A 38 -16.47 9.00 -2.82
N PRO A 39 -16.40 9.40 -4.08
CA PRO A 39 -16.95 8.62 -5.18
C PRO A 39 -16.13 7.35 -5.42
N LEU A 40 -16.80 6.24 -5.78
CA LEU A 40 -16.12 5.01 -6.20
C LEU A 40 -15.84 5.07 -7.70
N VAL A 41 -14.58 5.29 -8.04
CA VAL A 41 -14.11 5.41 -9.42
C VAL A 41 -12.84 4.58 -9.67
N GLN A 42 -12.66 4.15 -10.91
CA GLN A 42 -11.44 3.50 -11.37
C GLN A 42 -11.10 4.00 -12.76
N TRP A 43 -9.82 4.23 -13.00
CA TRP A 43 -9.33 4.43 -14.35
C TRP A 43 -9.38 3.12 -15.13
N ASN A 44 -9.83 3.17 -16.36
CA ASN A 44 -9.61 2.09 -17.32
C ASN A 44 -8.27 2.30 -18.06
N LEU A 45 -7.82 1.29 -18.80
CA LEU A 45 -6.59 1.36 -19.57
C LEU A 45 -6.58 2.52 -20.57
N GLN A 46 -7.73 2.84 -21.18
CA GLN A 46 -7.80 3.93 -22.16
C GLN A 46 -7.61 5.31 -21.50
N THR A 47 -8.22 5.51 -20.33
CA THR A 47 -8.01 6.72 -19.52
C THR A 47 -6.53 6.87 -19.16
N PHE A 48 -5.89 5.78 -18.70
CA PHE A 48 -4.48 5.77 -18.40
C PHE A 48 -3.61 6.12 -19.63
N LYS A 49 -3.86 5.49 -20.78
CA LYS A 49 -3.15 5.77 -22.03
C LYS A 49 -3.30 7.22 -22.49
N ASN A 50 -4.49 7.79 -22.33
CA ASN A 50 -4.74 9.20 -22.67
C ASN A 50 -3.96 10.14 -21.75
N ALA A 51 -4.01 9.91 -20.43
CA ALA A 51 -3.22 10.68 -19.47
C ALA A 51 -1.70 10.56 -19.77
N TYR A 52 -1.21 9.36 -20.06
CA TYR A 52 0.18 9.13 -20.44
C TYR A 52 0.55 9.93 -21.70
N ARG A 53 -0.27 9.93 -22.75
CA ARG A 53 0.00 10.65 -24.00
C ARG A 53 0.01 12.16 -23.82
N LEU A 54 -0.92 12.70 -23.06
CA LEU A 54 -1.10 14.15 -22.90
C LEU A 54 -0.03 14.76 -21.99
N HIS A 55 0.34 14.07 -20.94
CA HIS A 55 1.15 14.63 -19.87
C HIS A 55 2.53 13.97 -19.72
N LEU A 56 2.67 12.73 -20.17
CA LEU A 56 3.81 11.89 -19.86
C LEU A 56 4.70 11.57 -21.09
N LYS A 57 4.24 11.84 -22.30
CA LYS A 57 5.02 11.64 -23.54
C LYS A 57 5.97 12.81 -23.85
N SER A 58 5.88 13.91 -23.12
CA SER A 58 6.84 15.01 -23.24
C SER A 58 8.24 14.51 -22.81
N LYS A 59 9.28 15.01 -23.44
CA LYS A 59 10.72 14.64 -23.41
C LYS A 59 11.39 14.43 -22.02
N THR A 60 10.61 14.13 -20.96
CA THR A 60 11.10 13.94 -19.61
C THR A 60 11.44 12.49 -19.34
N ASN A 61 12.61 12.26 -18.76
CA ASN A 61 12.97 10.94 -18.23
C ASN A 61 12.16 10.68 -16.95
N TYR A 62 11.17 9.78 -17.02
CA TYR A 62 10.47 9.33 -15.82
C TYR A 62 11.38 8.42 -15.01
N THR A 63 11.44 8.69 -13.70
CA THR A 63 12.18 7.87 -12.75
C THR A 63 11.29 6.78 -12.21
N SER A 64 10.04 7.11 -11.86
CA SER A 64 9.06 6.14 -11.36
C SER A 64 7.61 6.53 -11.66
N PHE A 65 6.76 5.51 -11.74
CA PHE A 65 5.31 5.59 -11.58
C PHE A 65 4.96 4.99 -10.23
N ASP A 66 4.42 5.82 -9.35
CA ASP A 66 4.09 5.49 -7.98
C ASP A 66 2.56 5.41 -7.84
N PHE A 67 2.04 4.21 -7.74
CA PHE A 67 0.62 3.95 -7.52
C PHE A 67 0.36 4.00 -6.03
N CYS A 68 0.09 5.21 -5.55
CA CYS A 68 -0.01 5.55 -4.15
C CYS A 68 -1.38 5.23 -3.61
N GLY A 69 -1.81 4.38 -3.00
CA GLY A 69 -3.17 4.09 -2.48
C GLY A 69 -3.74 5.14 -1.51
N THR A 70 -3.70 6.42 -1.88
CA THR A 70 -4.21 7.51 -1.02
C THR A 70 -5.71 7.40 -0.80
N TRP A 71 -6.46 7.20 -1.89
CA TRP A 71 -7.92 7.16 -1.88
C TRP A 71 -8.49 5.77 -2.15
N GLY A 72 -7.64 4.78 -2.35
CA GLY A 72 -8.03 3.40 -2.59
C GLY A 72 -6.80 2.50 -2.60
N ASP A 73 -6.96 1.23 -2.92
CA ASP A 73 -5.84 0.33 -3.14
C ASP A 73 -5.67 0.14 -4.66
N PRO A 74 -4.48 0.42 -5.24
CA PRO A 74 -4.26 0.31 -6.67
C PRO A 74 -4.51 -1.10 -7.20
N VAL A 75 -4.31 -2.13 -6.38
CA VAL A 75 -4.51 -3.54 -6.74
C VAL A 75 -6.00 -3.90 -6.95
N MET A 76 -6.93 -3.06 -6.47
CA MET A 76 -8.35 -3.16 -6.80
C MET A 76 -8.65 -2.86 -8.27
N ASN A 77 -7.78 -2.11 -8.96
CA ASN A 77 -8.00 -1.76 -10.35
C ASN A 77 -7.90 -2.99 -11.26
N LYS A 78 -8.94 -3.21 -12.08
CA LYS A 78 -9.05 -4.37 -12.96
C LYS A 78 -8.04 -4.35 -14.11
N ASP A 79 -7.66 -3.17 -14.56
CA ASP A 79 -6.73 -2.98 -15.67
C ASP A 79 -5.28 -2.73 -15.22
N LEU A 80 -4.96 -2.91 -13.93
CA LEU A 80 -3.64 -2.59 -13.38
C LEU A 80 -2.51 -3.32 -14.11
N LEU A 81 -2.63 -4.64 -14.37
CA LEU A 81 -1.62 -5.40 -15.11
C LEU A 81 -1.39 -4.82 -16.51
N LYS A 82 -2.45 -4.45 -17.22
CA LYS A 82 -2.35 -3.83 -18.55
C LYS A 82 -1.72 -2.44 -18.50
N MET A 83 -1.94 -1.69 -17.42
CA MET A 83 -1.28 -0.39 -17.22
C MET A 83 0.22 -0.59 -16.94
N VAL A 84 0.58 -1.57 -16.13
CA VAL A 84 1.98 -1.96 -15.88
C VAL A 84 2.66 -2.38 -17.19
N GLU A 85 2.05 -3.27 -17.96
CA GLU A 85 2.54 -3.68 -19.28
C GLU A 85 2.79 -2.47 -20.18
N TYR A 86 1.82 -1.56 -20.27
CA TYR A 86 1.96 -0.34 -21.07
C TYR A 86 3.13 0.53 -20.60
N ILE A 87 3.38 0.68 -19.28
CA ILE A 87 4.55 1.39 -18.76
C ILE A 87 5.85 0.68 -19.16
N ILE A 88 5.87 -0.65 -19.05
CA ILE A 88 7.04 -1.47 -19.40
C ILE A 88 7.44 -1.29 -20.87
N GLU A 89 6.47 -1.27 -21.75
CA GLU A 89 6.68 -1.10 -23.21
C GLU A 89 7.07 0.32 -23.61
N ASN A 90 6.57 1.34 -22.91
CA ASN A 90 6.67 2.74 -23.35
C ASN A 90 7.64 3.60 -22.52
N SER A 91 8.25 3.08 -21.48
CA SER A 91 9.23 3.80 -20.66
C SER A 91 10.27 2.87 -20.05
N LYS A 92 11.29 3.45 -19.41
CA LYS A 92 12.26 2.75 -18.55
C LYS A 92 12.04 3.02 -17.06
N ALA A 93 10.93 3.67 -16.71
CA ALA A 93 10.63 4.06 -15.33
C ALA A 93 10.47 2.86 -14.40
N ASN A 94 10.79 3.02 -13.14
CA ASN A 94 10.41 2.09 -12.09
C ASN A 94 8.92 2.16 -11.81
N ILE A 95 8.38 1.13 -11.19
CA ILE A 95 6.99 1.03 -10.81
C ILE A 95 6.94 0.74 -9.31
N ILE A 96 6.18 1.54 -8.58
CA ILE A 96 6.07 1.43 -7.13
C ILE A 96 4.61 1.29 -6.76
N PHE A 97 4.29 0.37 -5.85
CA PHE A 97 2.95 0.21 -5.29
C PHE A 97 2.99 0.31 -3.77
N ASP A 98 2.02 1.02 -3.20
CA ASP A 98 1.62 0.91 -1.81
C ASP A 98 0.27 0.16 -1.75
N THR A 99 0.20 -0.94 -1.00
CA THR A 99 -1.00 -1.80 -0.93
C THR A 99 -1.19 -2.37 0.46
N ASN A 100 -2.45 -2.65 0.82
CA ASN A 100 -2.73 -3.46 2.01
C ASN A 100 -2.35 -4.94 1.81
N GLY A 101 -2.16 -5.40 0.57
CA GLY A 101 -1.67 -6.73 0.23
C GLY A 101 -2.68 -7.86 0.34
N SER A 102 -3.88 -7.64 0.88
CA SER A 102 -4.90 -8.68 1.10
C SER A 102 -5.86 -8.86 -0.08
N ILE A 103 -5.44 -8.45 -1.29
CA ILE A 103 -6.23 -8.49 -2.53
C ILE A 103 -5.51 -9.38 -3.53
N ARG A 104 -6.28 -9.96 -4.48
CA ARG A 104 -5.78 -10.90 -5.46
C ARG A 104 -5.25 -12.18 -4.80
N ASP A 105 -4.81 -13.13 -5.61
CA ASP A 105 -4.19 -14.39 -5.20
C ASP A 105 -2.69 -14.40 -5.50
N GLU A 106 -2.02 -15.42 -5.07
CA GLU A 106 -0.59 -15.61 -5.21
C GLU A 106 -0.17 -15.66 -6.69
N ASP A 107 -0.98 -16.27 -7.57
CA ASP A 107 -0.72 -16.36 -9.01
C ASP A 107 -0.73 -14.97 -9.65
N TRP A 108 -1.66 -14.10 -9.27
CA TRP A 108 -1.72 -12.73 -9.77
C TRP A 108 -0.47 -11.93 -9.37
N TRP A 109 -0.01 -12.09 -8.13
CA TRP A 109 1.18 -11.40 -7.64
C TRP A 109 2.45 -11.92 -8.32
N TRP A 110 2.53 -13.23 -8.55
CA TRP A 110 3.62 -13.83 -9.32
C TRP A 110 3.63 -13.31 -10.76
N GLN A 111 2.49 -13.27 -11.45
CA GLN A 111 2.36 -12.73 -12.81
C GLN A 111 2.80 -11.26 -12.87
N LEU A 112 2.39 -10.42 -11.92
CA LEU A 112 2.82 -9.03 -11.83
C LEU A 112 4.35 -8.93 -11.71
N GLY A 113 4.95 -9.78 -10.87
CA GLY A 113 6.40 -9.81 -10.66
C GLY A 113 7.18 -10.28 -11.89
N ILE A 114 6.66 -11.27 -12.64
CA ILE A 114 7.25 -11.71 -13.93
C ILE A 114 7.16 -10.56 -14.97
N LEU A 115 6.00 -9.92 -15.06
CA LEU A 115 5.76 -8.82 -16.00
C LEU A 115 6.72 -7.64 -15.80
N ALA A 116 6.85 -7.18 -14.57
CA ALA A 116 7.56 -5.93 -14.27
C ALA A 116 9.03 -6.15 -13.83
N GLY A 117 9.36 -7.33 -13.32
CA GLY A 117 10.70 -7.73 -12.95
C GLY A 117 11.38 -6.77 -11.97
N LYS A 118 12.66 -6.48 -12.19
CA LYS A 118 13.48 -5.60 -11.33
C LYS A 118 12.97 -4.16 -11.24
N ARG A 119 12.07 -3.77 -12.13
CA ARG A 119 11.50 -2.42 -12.16
C ARG A 119 10.38 -2.23 -11.15
N LEU A 120 9.84 -3.32 -10.58
CA LEU A 120 8.76 -3.29 -9.60
C LEU A 120 9.29 -3.24 -8.18
N THR A 121 8.72 -2.35 -7.38
CA THR A 121 8.83 -2.33 -5.92
C THR A 121 7.43 -2.27 -5.33
N VAL A 122 7.10 -3.17 -4.42
CA VAL A 122 5.80 -3.19 -3.74
C VAL A 122 6.01 -3.07 -2.24
N PHE A 123 5.33 -2.10 -1.64
CA PHE A 123 5.23 -1.94 -0.20
C PHE A 123 3.93 -2.57 0.28
N PHE A 124 4.04 -3.68 1.00
CA PHE A 124 2.91 -4.34 1.65
C PHE A 124 2.72 -3.81 3.07
N ALA A 125 1.48 -3.61 3.49
CA ALA A 125 1.18 -3.22 4.86
C ALA A 125 1.17 -4.44 5.78
N VAL A 126 2.05 -4.45 6.81
CA VAL A 126 2.14 -5.50 7.83
C VAL A 126 2.20 -4.82 9.19
N ASP A 127 1.05 -4.70 9.88
CA ASP A 127 0.93 -3.89 11.10
C ASP A 127 0.77 -4.74 12.39
N GLY A 128 1.00 -6.05 12.32
CA GLY A 128 0.91 -6.95 13.48
C GLY A 128 1.67 -8.25 13.29
N ILE A 129 1.95 -8.93 14.42
CA ILE A 129 2.57 -10.26 14.46
C ILE A 129 1.59 -11.39 14.17
N ASN A 130 0.29 -11.12 14.34
CA ASN A 130 -0.83 -12.04 14.10
C ASN A 130 -2.03 -11.27 13.56
N GLN A 131 -3.09 -12.02 13.18
CA GLN A 131 -4.31 -11.43 12.61
C GLN A 131 -4.98 -10.46 13.59
N GLU A 132 -5.03 -10.77 14.87
CA GLU A 132 -5.69 -9.94 15.88
C GLU A 132 -5.02 -8.56 15.97
N MET A 133 -3.70 -8.50 16.16
CA MET A 133 -2.97 -7.23 16.20
C MET A 133 -3.05 -6.47 14.88
N HIS A 134 -2.93 -7.18 13.75
CA HIS A 134 -3.01 -6.57 12.42
C HIS A 134 -4.38 -5.92 12.18
N SER A 135 -5.46 -6.58 12.58
CA SER A 135 -6.84 -6.11 12.39
C SER A 135 -7.21 -4.90 13.22
N LEU A 136 -6.50 -4.60 14.31
CA LEU A 136 -6.75 -3.37 15.08
C LEU A 136 -6.65 -2.12 14.19
N TYR A 137 -5.78 -2.15 13.18
CA TYR A 137 -5.69 -1.08 12.20
C TYR A 137 -6.15 -1.51 10.80
N ARG A 138 -5.74 -2.69 10.31
CA ARG A 138 -6.05 -3.17 8.97
C ARG A 138 -7.35 -3.99 8.94
N ARG A 139 -8.47 -3.37 9.32
CA ARG A 139 -9.80 -4.02 9.29
C ARG A 139 -10.12 -4.52 7.88
N ASN A 140 -10.86 -5.61 7.77
CA ASN A 140 -11.24 -6.27 6.51
C ASN A 140 -10.04 -6.74 5.67
N THR A 141 -8.90 -7.05 6.29
CA THR A 141 -7.76 -7.66 5.62
C THR A 141 -7.38 -8.98 6.30
N ASN A 142 -6.69 -9.84 5.58
CA ASN A 142 -6.21 -11.13 6.06
C ASN A 142 -4.68 -11.15 6.04
N LEU A 143 -4.05 -11.18 7.21
CA LEU A 143 -2.59 -11.15 7.33
C LEU A 143 -1.92 -12.33 6.65
N ASN A 144 -2.45 -13.55 6.78
CA ASN A 144 -1.87 -14.72 6.11
C ASN A 144 -1.89 -14.56 4.59
N LYS A 145 -2.97 -13.99 4.04
CA LYS A 145 -3.04 -13.68 2.60
C LYS A 145 -2.02 -12.62 2.19
N VAL A 146 -1.79 -11.59 3.02
CA VAL A 146 -0.73 -10.60 2.78
C VAL A 146 0.62 -11.28 2.70
N LEU A 147 0.96 -12.12 3.68
CA LEU A 147 2.24 -12.82 3.76
C LEU A 147 2.46 -13.79 2.59
N ASN A 148 1.43 -14.54 2.21
CA ASN A 148 1.47 -15.43 1.05
C ASN A 148 1.70 -14.65 -0.25
N ASN A 149 0.99 -13.54 -0.45
CA ASN A 149 1.14 -12.68 -1.61
C ASN A 149 2.55 -12.04 -1.67
N MET A 150 3.09 -11.61 -0.52
CA MET A 150 4.48 -11.13 -0.41
C MET A 150 5.46 -12.23 -0.86
N LYS A 151 5.29 -13.45 -0.36
CA LYS A 151 6.14 -14.58 -0.68
C LYS A 151 6.05 -14.97 -2.16
N ALA A 152 4.86 -14.98 -2.74
CA ALA A 152 4.65 -15.24 -4.17
C ALA A 152 5.41 -14.22 -5.05
N LEU A 153 5.27 -12.92 -4.73
CA LEU A 153 5.98 -11.86 -5.45
C LEU A 153 7.49 -11.94 -5.25
N SER A 154 7.98 -12.29 -4.04
CA SER A 154 9.41 -12.39 -3.74
C SER A 154 10.12 -13.53 -4.49
N ASN A 155 9.38 -14.51 -5.02
CA ASN A 155 9.91 -15.56 -5.89
C ASN A 155 10.18 -15.07 -7.33
N THR A 156 10.05 -13.78 -7.58
CA THR A 156 10.35 -13.11 -8.86
C THR A 156 11.54 -12.14 -8.70
N LEU A 157 11.80 -11.33 -9.71
CA LEU A 157 12.82 -10.29 -9.65
C LEU A 157 12.30 -8.97 -9.03
N ALA A 158 11.04 -8.90 -8.65
CA ALA A 158 10.45 -7.72 -8.01
C ALA A 158 11.00 -7.51 -6.59
N LYS A 159 11.01 -6.27 -6.16
CA LYS A 159 11.43 -5.89 -4.79
C LYS A 159 10.21 -5.85 -3.89
N VAL A 160 10.14 -6.76 -2.94
CA VAL A 160 9.12 -6.78 -1.90
C VAL A 160 9.64 -5.99 -0.69
N LYS A 161 8.84 -5.06 -0.23
CA LYS A 161 9.11 -4.29 0.99
C LYS A 161 7.87 -4.32 1.88
N ALA A 162 8.06 -4.11 3.18
CA ALA A 162 6.95 -3.97 4.09
C ALA A 162 6.92 -2.56 4.70
N ARG A 163 5.71 -2.09 5.00
CA ARG A 163 5.48 -0.84 5.72
C ARG A 163 4.64 -1.12 6.95
N ILE A 164 5.09 -0.62 8.09
CA ILE A 164 4.39 -0.70 9.37
C ILE A 164 3.92 0.71 9.73
N ILE A 165 2.63 0.88 9.97
CA ILE A 165 2.12 2.07 10.65
C ILE A 165 2.17 1.80 12.16
N VAL A 166 2.96 2.61 12.86
CA VAL A 166 3.23 2.38 14.27
C VAL A 166 2.21 3.11 15.14
N PHE A 167 1.57 2.34 15.99
CA PHE A 167 0.67 2.75 17.06
C PHE A 167 1.17 2.20 18.40
N LYS A 168 0.59 2.61 19.49
CA LYS A 168 0.95 2.12 20.81
C LYS A 168 0.80 0.60 20.96
N HIS A 169 -0.22 0.00 20.31
CA HIS A 169 -0.49 -1.44 20.44
C HIS A 169 0.55 -2.32 19.75
N ASN A 170 1.27 -1.82 18.75
CA ASN A 170 2.28 -2.59 18.02
C ASN A 170 3.72 -2.07 18.20
N GLU A 171 3.93 -0.93 18.87
CA GLU A 171 5.26 -0.32 19.01
C GLU A 171 6.29 -1.22 19.70
N SER A 172 5.86 -2.06 20.64
CA SER A 172 6.74 -3.00 21.36
C SER A 172 7.07 -4.27 20.56
N TYR A 173 6.42 -4.49 19.43
CA TYR A 173 6.53 -5.68 18.58
C TYR A 173 7.17 -5.42 17.22
N LEU A 174 7.83 -4.26 17.06
CA LEU A 174 8.38 -3.87 15.75
C LEU A 174 9.43 -4.85 15.23
N ASN A 175 10.24 -5.43 16.10
CA ASN A 175 11.25 -6.41 15.70
C ASN A 175 10.60 -7.72 15.23
N GLU A 176 9.58 -8.20 15.92
CA GLU A 176 8.84 -9.41 15.56
C GLU A 176 8.08 -9.22 14.25
N ILE A 177 7.43 -8.07 14.05
CA ILE A 177 6.75 -7.73 12.79
C ILE A 177 7.76 -7.65 11.64
N LYS A 178 8.93 -7.04 11.88
CA LYS A 178 10.03 -6.98 10.91
C LYS A 178 10.50 -8.39 10.52
N HIS A 179 10.77 -9.25 11.49
CA HIS A 179 11.18 -10.63 11.22
C HIS A 179 10.09 -11.40 10.46
N LEU A 180 8.81 -11.22 10.82
CA LEU A 180 7.69 -11.83 10.11
C LEU A 180 7.68 -11.41 8.63
N ALA A 181 7.83 -10.11 8.34
CA ALA A 181 7.85 -9.59 6.97
C ALA A 181 9.08 -10.10 6.18
N ILE A 182 10.27 -10.10 6.79
CA ILE A 182 11.51 -10.60 6.15
C ILE A 182 11.39 -12.08 5.83
N ASN A 183 10.89 -12.91 6.74
CA ASN A 183 10.69 -14.35 6.55
C ASN A 183 9.68 -14.65 5.42
N ASN A 184 8.86 -13.67 5.06
CA ASN A 184 7.91 -13.75 3.94
C ASN A 184 8.34 -12.93 2.71
N GLY A 185 9.64 -12.66 2.58
CA GLY A 185 10.26 -12.15 1.35
C GLY A 185 10.49 -10.64 1.29
N ALA A 186 10.20 -9.88 2.36
CA ALA A 186 10.56 -8.47 2.37
C ALA A 186 12.07 -8.28 2.47
N ILE A 187 12.64 -7.45 1.59
CA ILE A 187 14.06 -7.07 1.62
C ILE A 187 14.32 -5.83 2.47
N GLU A 188 13.26 -5.11 2.83
CA GLU A 188 13.31 -3.91 3.65
C GLU A 188 11.98 -3.74 4.38
N VAL A 189 12.02 -3.25 5.61
CA VAL A 189 10.83 -2.92 6.40
C VAL A 189 10.96 -1.50 6.92
N ILE A 190 9.94 -0.67 6.63
CA ILE A 190 9.88 0.72 7.07
C ILE A 190 8.78 0.85 8.12
N ALA A 191 9.14 1.24 9.33
CA ALA A 191 8.20 1.56 10.39
C ALA A 191 8.03 3.08 10.51
N THR A 192 6.80 3.55 10.43
CA THR A 192 6.47 4.98 10.49
C THR A 192 5.32 5.20 11.46
N PRO A 193 5.46 6.03 12.50
CA PRO A 193 4.35 6.41 13.34
C PRO A 193 3.23 7.05 12.51
N SER A 194 1.97 6.77 12.87
CA SER A 194 0.86 7.50 12.25
C SER A 194 0.99 9.00 12.51
N ASP A 195 0.72 9.80 11.51
CA ASP A 195 0.68 11.28 11.59
C ASP A 195 -0.75 11.84 11.68
N ARG A 196 -1.78 10.98 11.67
CA ARG A 196 -3.21 11.33 11.58
C ARG A 196 -3.84 11.57 12.96
N TRP A 197 -3.29 12.50 13.73
CA TRP A 197 -3.66 12.77 15.11
C TRP A 197 -4.26 14.20 15.31
N SER A 198 -5.13 14.65 14.41
CA SER A 198 -5.69 15.98 14.44
C SER A 198 -6.55 16.29 15.69
N GLN A 199 -7.08 15.27 16.36
CA GLN A 199 -7.96 15.39 17.52
C GLN A 199 -7.32 14.93 18.84
N GLY A 200 -5.98 14.79 18.89
CA GLY A 200 -5.27 14.34 20.09
C GLY A 200 -4.66 12.94 19.95
N PRO A 201 -4.08 12.39 21.04
CA PRO A 201 -3.29 11.16 20.97
C PRO A 201 -4.13 9.87 20.94
N VAL A 202 -5.44 9.97 20.97
CA VAL A 202 -6.40 8.85 20.95
C VAL A 202 -7.38 9.05 19.81
N PHE A 203 -7.61 7.99 19.04
CA PHE A 203 -8.59 7.96 17.96
C PHE A 203 -9.63 6.87 18.25
N ASN A 204 -10.90 7.28 18.42
CA ASN A 204 -12.01 6.38 18.68
C ASN A 204 -12.66 5.92 17.38
N PHE A 205 -13.05 4.67 17.30
CA PHE A 205 -13.74 4.08 16.15
C PHE A 205 -14.58 2.88 16.60
N VAL A 206 -15.42 2.34 15.72
CA VAL A 206 -16.14 1.09 15.99
C VAL A 206 -15.56 -0.05 15.16
N ASP A 207 -15.51 -1.25 15.73
CA ASP A 207 -15.09 -2.47 15.02
C ASP A 207 -16.22 -3.07 14.16
N GLU A 208 -15.97 -4.21 13.55
CA GLU A 208 -16.91 -4.95 12.71
C GLU A 208 -18.13 -5.49 13.46
N ASN A 209 -18.03 -5.59 14.79
CA ASN A 209 -19.12 -6.02 15.68
C ASN A 209 -19.84 -4.83 16.34
N ASN A 210 -19.54 -3.62 15.88
CA ASN A 210 -20.08 -2.36 16.40
C ASN A 210 -19.68 -2.08 17.87
N ASN A 211 -18.52 -2.60 18.32
CA ASN A 211 -17.95 -2.28 19.62
C ASN A 211 -17.03 -1.06 19.51
N ASP A 212 -17.05 -0.24 20.55
CA ASP A 212 -16.11 0.89 20.68
C ASP A 212 -14.67 0.41 20.80
N GLN A 213 -13.80 0.95 20.01
CA GLN A 213 -12.37 0.67 19.96
C GLN A 213 -11.56 1.96 19.95
N THR A 214 -10.29 1.85 20.30
CA THR A 214 -9.36 2.97 20.31
C THR A 214 -8.03 2.63 19.66
N LEU A 215 -7.46 3.60 18.94
CA LEU A 215 -6.04 3.62 18.59
C LEU A 215 -5.36 4.70 19.42
N GLU A 216 -4.23 4.37 20.01
CA GLU A 216 -3.39 5.32 20.73
C GLU A 216 -2.13 5.64 19.94
N LYS A 217 -1.71 6.91 20.03
CA LYS A 217 -0.48 7.38 19.42
C LYS A 217 0.73 6.66 20.01
N SER A 218 1.64 6.19 19.15
CA SER A 218 2.94 5.66 19.57
C SER A 218 3.76 6.73 20.28
N LYS A 219 4.56 6.29 21.26
CA LYS A 219 5.56 7.12 21.93
C LYS A 219 6.90 7.16 21.19
N ILE A 220 7.07 6.29 20.19
CA ILE A 220 8.29 6.24 19.38
C ILE A 220 8.32 7.49 18.48
N LEU A 221 9.33 8.32 18.67
CA LEU A 221 9.62 9.47 17.83
C LEU A 221 10.37 9.01 16.56
N TYR A 222 10.31 9.82 15.50
CA TYR A 222 10.76 9.56 14.12
C TYR A 222 12.26 9.24 13.95
N GLU A 223 12.90 8.42 14.74
CA GLU A 223 14.37 8.23 14.68
C GLU A 223 14.85 6.84 14.27
N HIS A 224 14.10 6.04 13.53
CA HIS A 224 14.68 4.78 13.06
C HIS A 224 14.40 4.50 11.59
N LYS A 225 15.25 5.03 10.71
CA LYS A 225 15.66 4.29 9.51
C LYS A 225 16.59 3.18 10.01
N VAL A 226 16.09 1.98 10.10
CA VAL A 226 16.89 0.77 10.38
C VAL A 226 17.11 0.00 9.09
#